data_f5876977f0ca74ce0ddc04df7822a8e6
#
_entry.id   f5876977f0ca74ce0ddc04df7822a8e6
#
_cell.length_a   1.000
_cell.length_b   1.000
_cell.length_c   1.000
_cell.angle_alpha   90.00
_cell.angle_beta   90.00
_cell.angle_gamma   90.00
#
_symmetry.space_group_name_H-M   'P 1'
#
loop_
_entity.id
_entity.type
_entity.pdbx_description
1 polymer ?
#
loop_
_entity_poly.entity_id
_entity_poly.type
_entity_poly.pdbx_seq_one_letter_code
_entity_poly.pdbx_strand_id
1 'polypeptide(L)'
;MPDDPLNRELASPHERYDARLQRRSSTLLQRRVVEQERASIDEALDQILTDESIAQAAARIVAARRRFIIGSAKSYSYASLLAFDLGVGLSQVTLVDGTVVRGVDVLSDVRSNDLMVAFSFRRYRRDTVEIARRFVEAGGELVAVTDFEDAPLAKLADQCIYVATGSASYVDSPTVVASVLHVLATLTTASAKGARRRLVERDRLNTELGLYVN
;
A
#
# COMPACT_ATOMS: atom_id res chain seq x y z
N MET A 1 -19.38 3.31 -4.91
CA MET A 1 -19.78 3.15 -6.31
C MET A 1 -18.84 2.17 -6.95
N PRO A 2 -19.30 0.99 -7.31
CA PRO A 2 -18.47 0.08 -8.05
C PRO A 2 -18.20 0.70 -9.41
N ASP A 3 -16.91 0.80 -9.76
CA ASP A 3 -16.43 0.98 -11.12
C ASP A 3 -17.19 1.99 -11.99
N ASP A 4 -16.82 3.26 -11.91
CA ASP A 4 -17.12 4.18 -13.00
C ASP A 4 -16.43 3.62 -14.26
N PRO A 5 -17.17 3.11 -15.28
CA PRO A 5 -16.59 2.57 -16.50
C PRO A 5 -15.61 3.54 -17.17
N LEU A 6 -15.85 4.85 -17.03
CA LEU A 6 -14.96 5.92 -17.46
C LEU A 6 -13.57 5.86 -16.81
N ASN A 7 -13.45 5.33 -15.60
CA ASN A 7 -12.15 5.14 -14.94
C ASN A 7 -11.36 3.96 -15.50
N ARG A 8 -12.04 2.93 -16.04
CA ARG A 8 -11.38 1.80 -16.72
C ARG A 8 -10.91 2.17 -18.12
N GLU A 9 -11.64 3.01 -18.82
CA GLU A 9 -11.33 3.40 -20.21
C GLU A 9 -10.21 4.43 -20.29
N LEU A 10 -10.15 5.40 -19.37
CA LEU A 10 -9.12 6.45 -19.36
C LEU A 10 -7.88 5.99 -18.59
N ALA A 11 -7.05 5.18 -19.24
CA ALA A 11 -5.89 4.56 -18.59
C ALA A 11 -4.72 5.54 -18.33
N SER A 12 -4.57 6.59 -19.16
CA SER A 12 -3.44 7.51 -19.05
C SER A 12 -3.78 8.81 -18.28
N PRO A 13 -2.82 9.41 -17.54
CA PRO A 13 -3.02 10.72 -16.93
C PRO A 13 -3.36 11.82 -17.93
N HIS A 14 -2.83 11.74 -19.16
CA HIS A 14 -3.12 12.68 -20.24
C HIS A 14 -4.60 12.63 -20.66
N GLU A 15 -5.14 11.44 -20.95
CA GLU A 15 -6.55 11.27 -21.30
C GLU A 15 -7.48 11.76 -20.19
N ARG A 16 -7.12 11.48 -18.93
CA ARG A 16 -7.85 11.96 -17.77
C ARG A 16 -7.78 13.47 -17.61
N TYR A 17 -6.63 14.08 -17.90
CA TYR A 17 -6.47 15.53 -17.89
C TYR A 17 -7.42 16.19 -18.91
N ASP A 18 -7.41 15.72 -20.16
CA ASP A 18 -8.26 16.27 -21.21
C ASP A 18 -9.74 16.11 -20.89
N ALA A 19 -10.16 14.97 -20.39
CA ALA A 19 -11.55 14.69 -20.07
C ALA A 19 -12.07 15.45 -18.83
N ARG A 20 -11.23 15.69 -17.83
CA ARG A 20 -11.66 16.13 -16.50
C ARG A 20 -11.27 17.55 -16.14
N LEU A 21 -10.13 18.02 -16.59
CA LEU A 21 -9.54 19.29 -16.14
C LEU A 21 -9.62 20.39 -17.18
N GLN A 22 -9.63 20.05 -18.45
CA GLN A 22 -9.61 21.03 -19.53
C GLN A 22 -10.82 21.98 -19.45
N ARG A 23 -10.56 23.29 -19.41
CA ARG A 23 -11.59 24.37 -19.42
C ARG A 23 -12.52 24.46 -18.20
N ARG A 24 -12.14 23.95 -17.04
CA ARG A 24 -12.94 24.11 -15.80
C ARG A 24 -12.41 25.22 -14.93
N SER A 25 -13.33 25.90 -14.23
CA SER A 25 -12.93 26.87 -13.19
C SER A 25 -12.29 26.13 -12.02
N SER A 26 -11.27 26.76 -11.40
CA SER A 26 -10.56 26.16 -10.25
C SER A 26 -11.50 25.82 -9.09
N THR A 27 -12.51 26.64 -8.82
CA THR A 27 -13.49 26.43 -7.75
C THR A 27 -14.37 25.20 -7.99
N LEU A 28 -14.84 25.00 -9.23
CA LEU A 28 -15.65 23.82 -9.58
C LEU A 28 -14.81 22.53 -9.51
N LEU A 29 -13.55 22.61 -9.95
CA LEU A 29 -12.64 21.49 -9.88
C LEU A 29 -12.34 21.12 -8.43
N GLN A 30 -12.00 22.10 -7.59
CA GLN A 30 -11.75 21.88 -6.17
C GLN A 30 -12.94 21.21 -5.48
N ARG A 31 -14.16 21.74 -5.70
CA ARG A 31 -15.39 21.14 -5.14
C ARG A 31 -15.54 19.69 -5.56
N ARG A 32 -15.41 19.41 -6.85
CA ARG A 32 -15.57 18.05 -7.39
C ARG A 32 -14.54 17.07 -6.84
N VAL A 33 -13.27 17.48 -6.73
CA VAL A 33 -12.23 16.65 -6.14
C VAL A 33 -12.57 16.34 -4.68
N VAL A 34 -12.94 17.36 -3.88
CA VAL A 34 -13.27 17.17 -2.46
C VAL A 34 -14.51 16.28 -2.27
N GLU A 35 -15.55 16.47 -3.08
CA GLU A 35 -16.77 15.64 -3.02
C GLU A 35 -16.46 14.17 -3.37
N GLN A 36 -15.64 13.93 -4.39
CA GLN A 36 -15.22 12.60 -4.78
C GLN A 36 -14.35 11.92 -3.70
N GLU A 37 -13.37 12.66 -3.15
CA GLU A 37 -12.50 12.12 -2.08
C GLU A 37 -13.33 11.73 -0.85
N ARG A 38 -14.27 12.58 -0.44
CA ARG A 38 -15.16 12.30 0.69
C ARG A 38 -15.97 11.03 0.46
N ALA A 39 -16.63 10.92 -0.70
CA ALA A 39 -17.43 9.74 -1.03
C ALA A 39 -16.58 8.45 -1.07
N SER A 40 -15.38 8.53 -1.66
CA SER A 40 -14.48 7.38 -1.74
C SER A 40 -13.95 6.94 -0.38
N ILE A 41 -13.68 7.89 0.55
CA ILE A 41 -13.26 7.56 1.91
C ILE A 41 -14.41 6.91 2.68
N ASP A 42 -15.61 7.48 2.64
CA ASP A 42 -16.77 6.96 3.36
C ASP A 42 -17.05 5.52 2.91
N GLU A 43 -17.08 5.26 1.60
CA GLU A 43 -17.27 3.91 1.05
C GLU A 43 -16.17 2.93 1.50
N ALA A 44 -14.90 3.36 1.47
CA ALA A 44 -13.79 2.51 1.87
C ALA A 44 -13.81 2.19 3.36
N LEU A 45 -14.16 3.14 4.22
CA LEU A 45 -14.25 2.91 5.66
C LEU A 45 -15.41 1.96 5.99
N ASP A 46 -16.55 2.07 5.31
CA ASP A 46 -17.64 1.13 5.45
C ASP A 46 -17.25 -0.30 5.02
N GLN A 47 -16.49 -0.43 3.93
CA GLN A 47 -15.95 -1.72 3.50
C GLN A 47 -14.98 -2.32 4.53
N ILE A 48 -14.08 -1.52 5.09
CA ILE A 48 -13.11 -1.97 6.11
C ILE A 48 -13.82 -2.55 7.34
N LEU A 49 -14.99 -2.03 7.71
CA LEU A 49 -15.75 -2.53 8.86
C LEU A 49 -16.35 -3.93 8.64
N THR A 50 -16.55 -4.34 7.41
CA THR A 50 -17.19 -5.61 7.03
C THR A 50 -16.24 -6.61 6.37
N ASP A 51 -15.09 -6.16 5.87
CA ASP A 51 -14.10 -6.96 5.16
C ASP A 51 -12.98 -7.42 6.12
N GLU A 52 -12.78 -8.72 6.22
CA GLU A 52 -11.72 -9.33 7.03
C GLU A 52 -10.33 -9.30 6.35
N SER A 53 -10.24 -8.86 5.10
CA SER A 53 -9.00 -8.94 4.30
C SER A 53 -7.82 -8.23 4.96
N ILE A 54 -8.07 -7.08 5.58
CA ILE A 54 -7.04 -6.32 6.29
C ILE A 54 -6.59 -7.04 7.56
N ALA A 55 -7.52 -7.62 8.32
CA ALA A 55 -7.21 -8.37 9.53
C ALA A 55 -6.41 -9.64 9.20
N GLN A 56 -6.78 -10.34 8.13
CA GLN A 56 -6.06 -11.52 7.63
C GLN A 56 -4.66 -11.14 7.14
N ALA A 57 -4.51 -10.06 6.39
CA ALA A 57 -3.20 -9.54 5.95
C ALA A 57 -2.33 -9.16 7.16
N ALA A 58 -2.89 -8.48 8.17
CA ALA A 58 -2.18 -8.12 9.39
C ALA A 58 -1.66 -9.36 10.13
N ALA A 59 -2.48 -10.41 10.26
CA ALA A 59 -2.09 -11.66 10.89
C ALA A 59 -0.91 -12.34 10.17
N ARG A 60 -0.95 -12.39 8.82
CA ARG A 60 0.14 -12.92 7.99
C ARG A 60 1.42 -12.11 8.16
N ILE A 61 1.34 -10.78 8.12
CA ILE A 61 2.48 -9.88 8.33
C ILE A 61 3.11 -10.09 9.71
N VAL A 62 2.30 -10.30 10.75
CA VAL A 62 2.79 -10.58 12.12
C VAL A 62 3.51 -11.92 12.19
N ALA A 63 2.96 -12.96 11.56
CA ALA A 63 3.50 -14.32 11.57
C ALA A 63 4.83 -14.44 10.82
N ALA A 64 5.05 -13.62 9.80
CA ALA A 64 6.25 -13.69 8.97
C ALA A 64 7.54 -13.40 9.76
N ARG A 65 8.65 -14.03 9.34
CA ARG A 65 9.98 -13.79 9.90
C ARG A 65 10.60 -12.50 9.37
N ARG A 66 10.65 -12.35 8.02
CA ARG A 66 11.11 -11.14 7.32
C ARG A 66 9.94 -10.59 6.49
N ARG A 67 9.84 -9.30 6.42
CA ARG A 67 8.80 -8.58 5.69
C ARG A 67 9.44 -7.66 4.69
N PHE A 68 9.14 -7.88 3.42
CA PHE A 68 9.61 -7.07 2.31
C PHE A 68 8.44 -6.25 1.77
N ILE A 69 8.61 -4.95 1.66
CA ILE A 69 7.57 -4.05 1.18
C ILE A 69 8.03 -3.46 -0.15
N ILE A 70 7.24 -3.63 -1.20
CA ILE A 70 7.63 -3.22 -2.56
C ILE A 70 6.51 -2.47 -3.27
N GLY A 71 6.89 -1.46 -4.03
CA GLY A 71 6.06 -0.74 -4.97
C GLY A 71 6.92 0.16 -5.85
N SER A 72 6.52 0.38 -7.09
CA SER A 72 7.27 1.23 -8.04
C SER A 72 6.49 2.48 -8.42
N ALA A 73 7.17 3.54 -8.80
CA ALA A 73 6.61 4.86 -9.14
C ALA A 73 5.73 5.39 -7.99
N LYS A 74 4.47 5.75 -8.23
CA LYS A 74 3.57 6.24 -7.18
C LYS A 74 3.34 5.22 -6.06
N SER A 75 3.30 3.93 -6.39
CA SER A 75 3.15 2.85 -5.41
C SER A 75 4.34 2.75 -4.44
N TYR A 76 5.50 3.27 -4.80
CA TYR A 76 6.65 3.39 -3.90
C TYR A 76 6.34 4.27 -2.67
N SER A 77 5.56 5.33 -2.84
CA SER A 77 5.15 6.18 -1.71
C SER A 77 4.31 5.41 -0.69
N TYR A 78 3.43 4.52 -1.16
CA TYR A 78 2.63 3.66 -0.29
C TYR A 78 3.48 2.58 0.38
N ALA A 79 4.38 1.96 -0.36
CA ALA A 79 5.34 1.00 0.18
C ALA A 79 6.22 1.63 1.26
N SER A 80 6.73 2.85 1.03
CA SER A 80 7.51 3.61 2.00
C SER A 80 6.73 3.93 3.27
N LEU A 81 5.47 4.39 3.12
CA LEU A 81 4.60 4.70 4.25
C LEU A 81 4.38 3.46 5.12
N LEU A 82 3.98 2.34 4.51
CA LEU A 82 3.75 1.11 5.24
C LEU A 82 5.04 0.58 5.90
N ALA A 83 6.17 0.61 5.19
CA ALA A 83 7.45 0.17 5.74
C ALA A 83 7.88 1.00 6.94
N PHE A 84 7.66 2.32 6.88
CA PHE A 84 7.91 3.23 8.00
C PHE A 84 7.02 2.88 9.20
N ASP A 85 5.71 2.78 9.01
CA ASP A 85 4.75 2.54 10.08
C ASP A 85 4.98 1.16 10.75
N LEU A 86 5.17 0.12 9.96
CA LEU A 86 5.48 -1.22 10.48
C LEU A 86 6.83 -1.28 11.19
N GLY A 87 7.85 -0.58 10.66
CA GLY A 87 9.19 -0.55 11.22
C GLY A 87 9.28 0.06 12.62
N VAL A 88 8.26 0.82 13.04
CA VAL A 88 8.16 1.34 14.41
C VAL A 88 7.87 0.23 15.41
N GLY A 89 6.96 -0.68 15.08
CA GLY A 89 6.49 -1.75 15.97
C GLY A 89 7.11 -3.13 15.72
N LEU A 90 7.57 -3.41 14.50
CA LEU A 90 8.09 -4.71 14.08
C LEU A 90 9.58 -4.65 13.74
N SER A 91 10.27 -5.79 13.92
CA SER A 91 11.63 -5.98 13.40
C SER A 91 11.59 -6.60 11.99
N GLN A 92 12.71 -6.58 11.29
CA GLN A 92 12.86 -7.24 9.99
C GLN A 92 11.81 -6.78 8.96
N VAL A 93 11.55 -5.49 8.93
CA VAL A 93 10.79 -4.81 7.89
C VAL A 93 11.78 -4.14 6.94
N THR A 94 11.71 -4.48 5.67
CA THR A 94 12.65 -3.99 4.65
C THR A 94 11.88 -3.40 3.48
N LEU A 95 12.10 -2.12 3.21
CA LEU A 95 11.62 -1.48 1.98
C LEU A 95 12.53 -1.89 0.82
N VAL A 96 11.94 -2.45 -0.22
CA VAL A 96 12.63 -2.74 -1.48
C VAL A 96 12.57 -1.46 -2.33
N ASP A 97 13.61 -0.63 -2.20
CA ASP A 97 13.63 0.70 -2.78
C ASP A 97 14.16 0.74 -4.22
N GLY A 98 14.69 -0.39 -4.69
CA GLY A 98 15.27 -0.54 -6.03
C GLY A 98 16.66 0.10 -6.18
N THR A 99 17.17 0.75 -5.14
CA THR A 99 18.47 1.48 -5.14
C THR A 99 19.46 0.80 -4.22
N VAL A 100 19.20 0.79 -2.91
CA VAL A 100 20.02 0.13 -1.89
C VAL A 100 19.60 -1.31 -1.74
N VAL A 101 18.29 -1.55 -1.60
CA VAL A 101 17.71 -2.90 -1.56
C VAL A 101 16.98 -3.16 -2.87
N ARG A 102 17.60 -3.94 -3.74
CA ARG A 102 17.03 -4.29 -5.06
C ARG A 102 16.24 -5.58 -4.98
N GLY A 103 15.27 -5.75 -5.87
CA GLY A 103 14.49 -6.98 -5.94
C GLY A 103 15.35 -8.24 -6.07
N VAL A 104 16.43 -8.19 -6.86
CA VAL A 104 17.35 -9.32 -7.04
C VAL A 104 18.05 -9.72 -5.74
N ASP A 105 18.36 -8.76 -4.87
CA ASP A 105 19.02 -9.04 -3.59
C ASP A 105 18.07 -9.78 -2.64
N VAL A 106 16.79 -9.44 -2.67
CA VAL A 106 15.73 -10.14 -1.92
C VAL A 106 15.52 -11.54 -2.48
N LEU A 107 15.42 -11.68 -3.81
CA LEU A 107 15.15 -12.96 -4.47
C LEU A 107 16.25 -14.01 -4.31
N SER A 108 17.49 -13.58 -4.01
CA SER A 108 18.63 -14.49 -3.82
C SER A 108 18.56 -15.34 -2.55
N ASP A 109 17.74 -14.99 -1.55
CA ASP A 109 17.64 -15.70 -0.25
C ASP A 109 16.19 -15.70 0.30
N VAL A 110 15.21 -16.01 -0.55
CA VAL A 110 13.80 -16.14 -0.12
C VAL A 110 13.63 -17.44 0.67
N ARG A 111 12.85 -17.37 1.75
CA ARG A 111 12.48 -18.50 2.59
C ARG A 111 10.97 -18.61 2.75
N SER A 112 10.49 -19.80 3.05
CA SER A 112 9.05 -20.08 3.17
C SER A 112 8.31 -19.33 4.29
N ASN A 113 9.04 -18.72 5.21
CA ASN A 113 8.47 -17.86 6.27
C ASN A 113 8.73 -16.37 6.06
N ASP A 114 9.14 -15.99 4.86
CA ASP A 114 9.23 -14.60 4.43
C ASP A 114 7.93 -14.16 3.77
N LEU A 115 7.59 -12.89 3.93
CA LEU A 115 6.40 -12.31 3.33
C LEU A 115 6.77 -11.04 2.58
N MET A 116 6.16 -10.88 1.42
CA MET A 116 6.21 -9.64 0.66
C MET A 116 4.84 -8.96 0.66
N VAL A 117 4.81 -7.65 0.94
CA VAL A 117 3.65 -6.80 0.66
C VAL A 117 3.95 -6.02 -0.60
N ALA A 118 3.19 -6.25 -1.66
CA ALA A 118 3.41 -5.61 -2.95
C ALA A 118 2.26 -4.68 -3.34
N PHE A 119 2.62 -3.47 -3.76
CA PHE A 119 1.69 -2.44 -4.22
C PHE A 119 1.76 -2.30 -5.73
N SER A 120 0.65 -2.53 -6.42
CA SER A 120 0.55 -2.24 -7.86
C SER A 120 -0.89 -1.91 -8.23
N PHE A 121 -1.10 -0.71 -8.73
CA PHE A 121 -2.37 -0.21 -9.23
C PHE A 121 -2.29 0.02 -10.74
N ARG A 122 -3.40 0.20 -11.38
CA ARG A 122 -3.45 0.49 -12.81
C ARG A 122 -2.66 1.80 -13.11
N ARG A 123 -1.70 1.85 -14.02
CA ARG A 123 -1.20 0.83 -14.95
C ARG A 123 -0.12 0.01 -14.23
N TYR A 124 -0.38 -1.28 -14.09
CA TYR A 124 0.48 -2.18 -13.30
C TYR A 124 1.94 -2.16 -13.76
N ARG A 125 2.83 -1.95 -12.80
CA ARG A 125 4.28 -1.92 -13.08
C ARG A 125 4.83 -3.33 -13.22
N ARG A 126 5.42 -3.61 -14.39
CA ARG A 126 5.98 -4.92 -14.72
C ARG A 126 7.07 -5.36 -13.75
N ASP A 127 7.95 -4.43 -13.35
CA ASP A 127 9.03 -4.70 -12.39
C ASP A 127 8.50 -5.23 -11.05
N THR A 128 7.51 -4.56 -10.45
CA THR A 128 6.88 -5.00 -9.21
C THR A 128 6.22 -6.36 -9.34
N VAL A 129 5.45 -6.58 -10.42
CA VAL A 129 4.76 -7.85 -10.66
C VAL A 129 5.74 -9.01 -10.86
N GLU A 130 6.82 -8.77 -11.61
CA GLU A 130 7.83 -9.81 -11.87
C GLU A 130 8.60 -10.21 -10.61
N ILE A 131 8.99 -9.22 -9.79
CA ILE A 131 9.66 -9.50 -8.52
C ILE A 131 8.73 -10.27 -7.58
N ALA A 132 7.46 -9.86 -7.45
CA ALA A 132 6.48 -10.56 -6.62
C ALA A 132 6.25 -12.00 -7.10
N ARG A 133 6.16 -12.23 -8.41
CA ARG A 133 6.01 -13.58 -8.97
C ARG A 133 7.20 -14.46 -8.61
N ARG A 134 8.43 -13.97 -8.82
CA ARG A 134 9.64 -14.72 -8.46
C ARG A 134 9.76 -14.99 -6.97
N PHE A 135 9.26 -14.07 -6.14
CA PHE A 135 9.24 -14.25 -4.70
C PHE A 135 8.31 -15.41 -4.28
N VAL A 136 7.12 -15.49 -4.89
CA VAL A 136 6.18 -16.60 -4.67
C VAL A 136 6.73 -17.92 -5.23
N GLU A 137 7.30 -17.91 -6.44
CA GLU A 137 7.94 -19.11 -7.03
C GLU A 137 9.08 -19.64 -6.16
N ALA A 138 9.78 -18.78 -5.43
CA ALA A 138 10.81 -19.17 -4.46
C ALA A 138 10.25 -19.64 -3.10
N GLY A 139 8.93 -19.67 -2.93
CA GLY A 139 8.24 -20.17 -1.74
C GLY A 139 7.92 -19.10 -0.68
N GLY A 140 8.10 -17.81 -0.97
CA GLY A 140 7.66 -16.72 -0.09
C GLY A 140 6.16 -16.46 -0.20
N GLU A 141 5.59 -15.87 0.84
CA GLU A 141 4.16 -15.51 0.93
C GLU A 141 3.93 -14.09 0.41
N LEU A 142 2.84 -13.86 -0.33
CA LEU A 142 2.51 -12.57 -0.93
C LEU A 142 1.20 -11.99 -0.41
N VAL A 143 1.25 -10.79 0.14
CA VAL A 143 0.09 -9.92 0.34
C VAL A 143 0.09 -8.86 -0.75
N ALA A 144 -0.97 -8.80 -1.55
CA ALA A 144 -1.13 -7.80 -2.58
C ALA A 144 -2.06 -6.66 -2.13
N VAL A 145 -1.65 -5.43 -2.40
CA VAL A 145 -2.52 -4.24 -2.30
C VAL A 145 -2.70 -3.71 -3.71
N THR A 146 -3.91 -3.84 -4.24
CA THR A 146 -4.21 -3.56 -5.65
C THR A 146 -5.64 -3.04 -5.81
N ASP A 147 -6.05 -2.74 -7.02
CA ASP A 147 -7.34 -2.10 -7.31
C ASP A 147 -8.44 -3.07 -7.78
N PHE A 148 -8.08 -4.18 -8.44
CA PHE A 148 -9.06 -5.10 -9.04
C PHE A 148 -8.68 -6.57 -8.85
N GLU A 149 -9.70 -7.45 -8.88
CA GLU A 149 -9.51 -8.90 -8.79
C GLU A 149 -8.75 -9.49 -9.99
N ASP A 150 -8.85 -8.86 -11.15
CA ASP A 150 -8.13 -9.27 -12.37
C ASP A 150 -6.69 -8.69 -12.45
N ALA A 151 -6.27 -7.91 -11.45
CA ALA A 151 -4.92 -7.36 -11.38
C ALA A 151 -3.85 -8.46 -11.38
N PRO A 152 -2.69 -8.23 -12.03
CA PRO A 152 -1.62 -9.23 -12.07
C PRO A 152 -1.14 -9.72 -10.71
N LEU A 153 -1.08 -8.84 -9.70
CA LEU A 153 -0.70 -9.23 -8.33
C LEU A 153 -1.76 -10.07 -7.64
N ALA A 154 -3.06 -9.79 -7.89
CA ALA A 154 -4.15 -10.54 -7.26
C ALA A 154 -4.12 -12.03 -7.61
N LYS A 155 -3.65 -12.37 -8.83
CA LYS A 155 -3.52 -13.76 -9.28
C LYS A 155 -2.35 -14.52 -8.66
N LEU A 156 -1.44 -13.83 -7.99
CA LEU A 156 -0.24 -14.38 -7.38
C LEU A 156 -0.33 -14.45 -5.86
N ALA A 157 -1.21 -13.63 -5.27
CA ALA A 157 -1.22 -13.35 -3.85
C ALA A 157 -1.95 -14.44 -3.03
N ASP A 158 -1.41 -14.73 -1.86
CA ASP A 158 -2.06 -15.52 -0.82
C ASP A 158 -3.15 -14.74 -0.09
N GLN A 159 -3.03 -13.40 -0.07
CA GLN A 159 -4.00 -12.48 0.47
C GLN A 159 -4.04 -11.18 -0.35
N CYS A 160 -5.22 -10.70 -0.69
CA CYS A 160 -5.44 -9.43 -1.37
C CYS A 160 -6.15 -8.43 -0.48
N ILE A 161 -5.76 -7.16 -0.60
CA ILE A 161 -6.50 -5.99 -0.12
C ILE A 161 -6.83 -5.16 -1.36
N TYR A 162 -8.12 -5.03 -1.67
CA TYR A 162 -8.57 -4.25 -2.81
C TYR A 162 -8.87 -2.83 -2.38
N VAL A 163 -8.30 -1.85 -3.09
CA VAL A 163 -8.39 -0.44 -2.74
C VAL A 163 -8.78 0.37 -3.96
N ALA A 164 -9.91 1.05 -3.89
CA ALA A 164 -10.34 1.96 -4.94
C ALA A 164 -9.42 3.20 -4.99
N THR A 165 -8.84 3.47 -6.16
CA THR A 165 -7.95 4.62 -6.40
C THR A 165 -8.57 5.69 -7.28
N GLY A 166 -9.86 5.59 -7.56
CA GLY A 166 -10.60 6.52 -8.42
C GLY A 166 -10.51 7.97 -7.92
N SER A 167 -10.37 8.92 -8.85
CA SER A 167 -10.29 10.34 -8.52
C SER A 167 -10.93 11.20 -9.62
N ALA A 168 -11.44 12.35 -9.25
CA ALA A 168 -11.84 13.40 -10.20
C ALA A 168 -10.65 14.15 -10.81
N SER A 169 -9.42 13.84 -10.36
CA SER A 169 -8.16 14.40 -10.85
C SER A 169 -7.61 13.64 -12.06
N TYR A 170 -6.50 14.12 -12.62
CA TYR A 170 -5.74 13.43 -13.67
C TYR A 170 -4.89 12.28 -13.10
N VAL A 171 -4.65 12.24 -11.80
CA VAL A 171 -3.97 11.17 -11.09
C VAL A 171 -4.94 10.41 -10.18
N ASP A 172 -4.56 9.19 -9.84
CA ASP A 172 -5.29 8.37 -8.87
C ASP A 172 -5.23 9.00 -7.48
N SER A 173 -6.30 8.83 -6.68
CA SER A 173 -6.32 9.32 -5.31
C SER A 173 -5.41 8.49 -4.40
N PRO A 174 -4.60 9.13 -3.54
CA PRO A 174 -3.85 8.44 -2.52
C PRO A 174 -4.65 8.21 -1.23
N THR A 175 -5.78 8.88 -1.05
CA THR A 175 -6.43 9.07 0.25
C THR A 175 -6.96 7.75 0.82
N VAL A 176 -7.69 6.98 0.02
CA VAL A 176 -8.22 5.68 0.44
C VAL A 176 -7.07 4.71 0.72
N VAL A 177 -6.04 4.69 -0.13
CA VAL A 177 -4.86 3.84 0.09
C VAL A 177 -4.22 4.15 1.44
N ALA A 178 -3.99 5.43 1.74
CA ALA A 178 -3.40 5.86 3.02
C ALA A 178 -4.26 5.46 4.22
N SER A 179 -5.59 5.57 4.12
CA SER A 179 -6.52 5.15 5.18
C SER A 179 -6.46 3.64 5.43
N VAL A 180 -6.46 2.84 4.38
CA VAL A 180 -6.31 1.37 4.46
C VAL A 180 -4.97 0.98 5.09
N LEU A 181 -3.88 1.64 4.68
CA LEU A 181 -2.55 1.37 5.24
C LEU A 181 -2.46 1.72 6.72
N HIS A 182 -3.10 2.82 7.13
CA HIS A 182 -3.13 3.20 8.54
C HIS A 182 -3.82 2.13 9.40
N VAL A 183 -4.96 1.60 8.94
CA VAL A 183 -5.67 0.51 9.62
C VAL A 183 -4.82 -0.76 9.63
N LEU A 184 -4.24 -1.15 8.50
CA LEU A 184 -3.38 -2.34 8.37
C LEU A 184 -2.18 -2.25 9.33
N ALA A 185 -1.47 -1.13 9.33
CA ALA A 185 -0.30 -0.92 10.20
C ALA A 185 -0.69 -0.94 11.68
N THR A 186 -1.85 -0.34 12.02
CA THR A 186 -2.37 -0.32 13.40
C THR A 186 -2.69 -1.73 13.89
N LEU A 187 -3.45 -2.52 13.13
CA LEU A 187 -3.81 -3.90 13.49
C LEU A 187 -2.56 -4.78 13.58
N THR A 188 -1.65 -4.64 12.63
CA THR A 188 -0.39 -5.39 12.61
C THR A 188 0.45 -5.09 13.85
N THR A 189 0.64 -3.81 14.18
CA THR A 189 1.44 -3.40 15.33
C THR A 189 0.80 -3.79 16.66
N ALA A 190 -0.53 -3.64 16.77
CA ALA A 190 -1.26 -4.03 17.98
C ALA A 190 -1.17 -5.54 18.26
N SER A 191 -1.10 -6.36 17.21
CA SER A 191 -1.03 -7.83 17.32
C SER A 191 0.41 -8.35 17.45
N ALA A 192 1.43 -7.53 17.20
CA ALA A 192 2.82 -7.96 17.14
C ALA A 192 3.44 -8.12 18.55
N LYS A 193 3.95 -9.32 18.86
CA LYS A 193 4.68 -9.56 20.10
C LYS A 193 5.91 -8.65 20.19
N GLY A 194 6.05 -7.93 21.30
CA GLY A 194 7.18 -7.04 21.55
C GLY A 194 7.08 -5.64 20.92
N ALA A 195 5.99 -5.33 20.20
CA ALA A 195 5.79 -3.99 19.63
C ALA A 195 5.85 -2.89 20.72
N ARG A 196 5.14 -3.07 21.84
CA ARG A 196 5.18 -2.11 22.97
C ARG A 196 6.61 -1.86 23.48
N ARG A 197 7.42 -2.90 23.61
CA ARG A 197 8.82 -2.75 24.06
C ARG A 197 9.64 -1.94 23.04
N ARG A 198 9.45 -2.19 21.74
CA ARG A 198 10.13 -1.42 20.68
C ARG A 198 9.73 0.04 20.67
N LEU A 199 8.43 0.31 20.81
CA LEU A 199 7.92 1.68 20.89
C LEU A 199 8.54 2.45 22.07
N VAL A 200 8.54 1.86 23.26
CA VAL A 200 9.14 2.46 24.47
C VAL A 200 10.64 2.73 24.28
N GLU A 201 11.38 1.76 23.74
CA GLU A 201 12.82 1.93 23.51
C GLU A 201 13.12 2.99 22.45
N ARG A 202 12.31 3.04 21.39
CA ARG A 202 12.44 4.07 20.35
C ARG A 202 12.17 5.47 20.90
N ASP A 203 11.15 5.61 21.76
CA ASP A 203 10.80 6.87 22.40
C ASP A 203 11.91 7.35 23.34
N ARG A 204 12.49 6.43 24.13
CA ARG A 204 13.66 6.70 24.96
C ARG A 204 14.83 7.23 24.12
N LEU A 205 15.17 6.55 23.04
CA LEU A 205 16.26 6.95 22.13
C LEU A 205 15.99 8.29 21.46
N ASN A 206 14.76 8.55 21.00
CA ASN A 206 14.38 9.83 20.41
C ASN A 206 14.61 10.99 21.41
N THR A 207 14.27 10.77 22.68
CA THR A 207 14.49 11.75 23.75
C THR A 207 15.99 11.95 24.01
N GLU A 208 16.76 10.89 24.13
CA GLU A 208 18.21 10.96 24.38
C GLU A 208 18.97 11.64 23.24
N LEU A 209 18.55 11.43 22.00
CA LEU A 209 19.14 12.04 20.81
C LEU A 209 18.61 13.46 20.54
N GLY A 210 17.63 13.94 21.30
CA GLY A 210 17.04 15.26 21.11
C GLY A 210 16.42 15.46 19.73
N LEU A 211 15.75 14.41 19.18
CA LEU A 211 15.26 14.45 17.81
C LEU A 211 13.98 15.30 17.62
N TYR A 212 13.33 15.68 18.72
CA TYR A 212 12.14 16.54 18.69
C TYR A 212 12.38 17.84 19.42
N VAL A 213 11.88 18.92 18.86
CA VAL A 213 11.83 20.23 19.51
C VAL A 213 10.48 20.33 20.21
N ASN A 214 10.46 20.58 21.51
CA ASN A 214 9.26 20.81 22.32
C ASN A 214 8.93 22.29 22.37
#